data_89eb56620bd7da156febeda60c8736ac
#
_entry.id   89eb56620bd7da156febeda60c8736ac
#
_cell.length_a   1.000
_cell.length_b   1.000
_cell.length_c   1.000
_cell.angle_alpha   90.00
_cell.angle_beta   90.00
_cell.angle_gamma   90.00
#
_symmetry.space_group_name_H-M   'P 1'
#
loop_
_entity.id
_entity.type
_entity.pdbx_description
1 polymer ?
#
loop_
_entity_poly.entity_id
_entity_poly.type
_entity_poly.pdbx_seq_one_letter_code
_entity_poly.pdbx_strand_id
1 'polypeptide(L)'
;MIENKTIVLTGASSGIGLEFLKLLDQGKGNKILAVSRNATKKISAEDFKSDVTVFDADISTKEGIDSIFAKAEELFGGKIDLYYNNAGYPYYEVYDYEDWGRLSRIFEANTLGPAYTYVKYLHHLNGRDGHLAFTVSAIGTMAMPGYALYSASKFGLQGFQEGIRLEMPKNMKLTCLYPVATDTNFFVTAADGIKFEKPFPVQKPTVVAKKMYKGIENGKKKVSPCFLFGVSKVLMTALPFVRTIYWRLEQIKLEHFVKNTRGEELFK
;
A
#
# COMPACT_ATOMS: atom_id res chain seq x y z
N MET A 1 1.38 -22.89 0.42
CA MET A 1 1.97 -21.85 1.32
C MET A 1 3.16 -21.21 0.63
N ILE A 2 3.46 -19.95 0.98
CA ILE A 2 4.70 -19.28 0.55
C ILE A 2 5.81 -19.80 1.46
N GLU A 3 6.72 -20.59 0.91
CA GLU A 3 7.77 -21.30 1.66
C GLU A 3 9.10 -21.27 0.89
N ASN A 4 10.21 -21.35 1.62
CA ASN A 4 11.57 -21.33 1.07
C ASN A 4 11.81 -20.12 0.14
N LYS A 5 11.36 -18.93 0.55
CA LYS A 5 11.43 -17.70 -0.23
C LYS A 5 12.25 -16.63 0.46
N THR A 6 12.95 -15.85 -0.34
CA THR A 6 13.58 -14.60 0.06
C THR A 6 12.63 -13.44 -0.25
N ILE A 7 12.26 -12.67 0.78
CA ILE A 7 11.13 -11.74 0.72
C ILE A 7 11.54 -10.39 1.26
N VAL A 8 11.26 -9.34 0.51
CA VAL A 8 11.28 -7.95 0.99
C VAL A 8 9.84 -7.48 1.17
N LEU A 9 9.51 -6.99 2.37
CA LEU A 9 8.19 -6.45 2.70
C LEU A 9 8.33 -5.04 3.26
N THR A 10 7.80 -4.04 2.57
CA THR A 10 7.77 -2.66 3.07
C THR A 10 6.49 -2.37 3.84
N GLY A 11 6.56 -1.46 4.82
CA GLY A 11 5.43 -1.16 5.72
C GLY A 11 5.11 -2.33 6.66
N ALA A 12 6.11 -3.11 7.05
CA ALA A 12 5.97 -4.34 7.84
C ALA A 12 5.57 -4.10 9.30
N SER A 13 5.75 -2.87 9.83
CA SER A 13 5.61 -2.60 11.28
C SER A 13 4.19 -2.33 11.75
N SER A 14 3.19 -2.34 10.89
CA SER A 14 1.79 -2.11 11.28
C SER A 14 0.79 -2.55 10.20
N GLY A 15 -0.50 -2.61 10.60
CA GLY A 15 -1.62 -2.77 9.69
C GLY A 15 -1.53 -4.01 8.79
N ILE A 16 -1.78 -3.82 7.49
CA ILE A 16 -1.78 -4.91 6.50
C ILE A 16 -0.41 -5.57 6.40
N GLY A 17 0.68 -4.77 6.45
CA GLY A 17 2.05 -5.29 6.34
C GLY A 17 2.42 -6.19 7.51
N LEU A 18 2.10 -5.79 8.75
CA LEU A 18 2.36 -6.62 9.93
C LEU A 18 1.56 -7.92 9.90
N GLU A 19 0.29 -7.87 9.54
CA GLU A 19 -0.53 -9.08 9.41
C GLU A 19 -0.05 -9.99 8.26
N PHE A 20 0.48 -9.40 7.20
CA PHE A 20 1.10 -10.17 6.11
C PHE A 20 2.43 -10.82 6.55
N LEU A 21 3.25 -10.11 7.34
CA LEU A 21 4.48 -10.64 7.93
C LEU A 21 4.18 -11.86 8.81
N LYS A 22 3.16 -11.78 9.68
CA LYS A 22 2.70 -12.91 10.51
C LYS A 22 2.24 -14.12 9.69
N LEU A 23 1.68 -13.91 8.49
CA LEU A 23 1.31 -15.01 7.60
C LEU A 23 2.53 -15.62 6.91
N LEU A 24 3.52 -14.83 6.55
CA LEU A 24 4.79 -15.33 6.00
C LEU A 24 5.56 -16.15 7.02
N ASP A 25 5.48 -15.79 8.31
CA ASP A 25 6.10 -16.50 9.43
C ASP A 25 5.55 -17.91 9.65
N GLN A 26 4.36 -18.21 9.13
CA GLN A 26 3.78 -19.56 9.15
C GLN A 26 4.40 -20.49 8.10
N GLY A 27 5.05 -19.95 7.08
CA GLY A 27 5.72 -20.71 6.03
C GLY A 27 7.13 -21.11 6.42
N LYS A 28 7.53 -22.34 6.10
CA LYS A 28 8.86 -22.86 6.43
C LYS A 28 9.95 -22.29 5.51
N GLY A 29 11.13 -22.02 6.07
CA GLY A 29 12.34 -21.68 5.32
C GLY A 29 12.30 -20.31 4.63
N ASN A 30 11.40 -19.42 5.00
CA ASN A 30 11.37 -18.04 4.51
C ASN A 30 12.48 -17.21 5.16
N LYS A 31 13.15 -16.37 4.37
CA LYS A 31 14.03 -15.30 4.83
C LYS A 31 13.36 -13.97 4.48
N ILE A 32 13.13 -13.13 5.47
CA ILE A 32 12.26 -11.95 5.30
C ILE A 32 13.00 -10.68 5.76
N LEU A 33 13.14 -9.72 4.87
CA LEU A 33 13.57 -8.36 5.18
C LEU A 33 12.32 -7.50 5.42
N ALA A 34 12.01 -7.24 6.69
CA ALA A 34 10.86 -6.48 7.15
C ALA A 34 11.22 -5.00 7.31
N VAL A 35 10.72 -4.15 6.40
CA VAL A 35 11.16 -2.75 6.25
C VAL A 35 10.07 -1.77 6.67
N SER A 36 10.44 -0.76 7.46
CA SER A 36 9.68 0.49 7.63
C SER A 36 10.58 1.59 8.21
N ARG A 37 10.11 2.84 8.25
CA ARG A 37 10.90 4.00 8.76
C ARG A 37 11.37 3.88 10.21
N ASN A 38 10.70 3.09 11.02
CA ASN A 38 11.04 2.84 12.43
C ASN A 38 10.68 1.38 12.75
N ALA A 39 11.08 0.44 11.92
CA ALA A 39 10.77 -0.97 12.08
C ALA A 39 11.38 -1.51 13.39
N THR A 40 12.66 -1.21 13.63
CA THR A 40 13.43 -1.67 14.80
C THR A 40 12.86 -1.22 16.14
N LYS A 41 12.07 -0.13 16.17
CA LYS A 41 11.38 0.35 17.38
C LYS A 41 10.00 -0.29 17.59
N LYS A 42 9.45 -0.97 16.58
CA LYS A 42 8.05 -1.41 16.58
C LYS A 42 7.87 -2.91 16.51
N ILE A 43 8.82 -3.63 15.96
CA ILE A 43 8.82 -5.08 15.84
C ILE A 43 10.18 -5.64 16.22
N SER A 44 10.20 -6.77 16.93
CA SER A 44 11.40 -7.54 17.20
C SER A 44 11.46 -8.74 16.24
N ALA A 45 12.66 -9.05 15.75
CA ALA A 45 12.88 -10.26 14.95
C ALA A 45 12.59 -11.54 15.75
N GLU A 46 12.79 -11.49 17.07
CA GLU A 46 12.57 -12.61 18.00
C GLU A 46 11.09 -13.00 18.14
N ASP A 47 10.16 -12.13 17.75
CA ASP A 47 8.72 -12.40 17.76
C ASP A 47 8.29 -13.38 16.65
N PHE A 48 9.20 -13.74 15.73
CA PHE A 48 8.93 -14.57 14.57
C PHE A 48 9.76 -15.87 14.58
N LYS A 49 9.19 -16.93 14.02
CA LYS A 49 9.84 -18.23 13.86
C LYS A 49 10.72 -18.31 12.62
N SER A 50 10.38 -17.54 11.60
CA SER A 50 11.15 -17.42 10.36
C SER A 50 12.39 -16.55 10.57
N ASP A 51 13.35 -16.65 9.67
CA ASP A 51 14.52 -15.76 9.60
C ASP A 51 14.07 -14.34 9.17
N VAL A 52 13.73 -13.50 10.16
CA VAL A 52 13.26 -12.13 9.95
C VAL A 52 14.35 -11.14 10.32
N THR A 53 14.80 -10.35 9.37
CA THR A 53 15.62 -9.17 9.60
C THR A 53 14.75 -7.93 9.57
N VAL A 54 14.80 -7.15 10.66
CA VAL A 54 14.08 -5.86 10.77
C VAL A 54 15.00 -4.73 10.32
N PHE A 55 14.53 -3.87 9.42
CA PHE A 55 15.37 -2.84 8.81
C PHE A 55 14.66 -1.49 8.70
N ASP A 56 15.35 -0.42 9.12
CA ASP A 56 14.84 0.94 9.04
C ASP A 56 15.24 1.56 7.70
N ALA A 57 14.24 1.89 6.87
CA ALA A 57 14.45 2.63 5.62
C ALA A 57 13.20 3.43 5.23
N ASP A 58 13.43 4.57 4.57
CA ASP A 58 12.36 5.40 4.00
C ASP A 58 12.22 5.14 2.50
N ILE A 59 11.08 4.58 2.11
CA ILE A 59 10.76 4.27 0.72
C ILE A 59 10.40 5.50 -0.13
N SER A 60 10.29 6.68 0.48
CA SER A 60 10.07 7.93 -0.25
C SER A 60 11.38 8.53 -0.80
N THR A 61 12.52 7.97 -0.44
CA THR A 61 13.84 8.43 -0.90
C THR A 61 14.53 7.37 -1.75
N LYS A 62 15.31 7.84 -2.72
CA LYS A 62 16.16 6.97 -3.53
C LYS A 62 17.14 6.18 -2.68
N GLU A 63 17.80 6.88 -1.75
CA GLU A 63 18.80 6.31 -0.83
C GLU A 63 18.21 5.22 0.05
N GLY A 64 16.99 5.43 0.56
CA GLY A 64 16.28 4.44 1.36
C GLY A 64 15.96 3.18 0.55
N ILE A 65 15.49 3.32 -0.69
CA ILE A 65 15.24 2.18 -1.57
C ILE A 65 16.53 1.46 -1.93
N ASP A 66 17.60 2.19 -2.28
CA ASP A 66 18.91 1.61 -2.60
C ASP A 66 19.47 0.82 -1.41
N SER A 67 19.32 1.33 -0.17
CA SER A 67 19.73 0.64 1.05
C SER A 67 18.97 -0.68 1.29
N ILE A 68 17.69 -0.73 0.94
CA ILE A 68 16.89 -1.98 1.01
C ILE A 68 17.46 -3.04 0.07
N PHE A 69 17.78 -2.68 -1.17
CA PHE A 69 18.38 -3.62 -2.12
C PHE A 69 19.76 -4.07 -1.69
N ALA A 70 20.60 -3.16 -1.19
CA ALA A 70 21.91 -3.49 -0.66
C ALA A 70 21.81 -4.47 0.54
N LYS A 71 20.87 -4.22 1.46
CA LYS A 71 20.63 -5.11 2.61
C LYS A 71 20.08 -6.47 2.18
N ALA A 72 19.19 -6.51 1.18
CA ALA A 72 18.69 -7.76 0.64
C ALA A 72 19.79 -8.57 -0.09
N GLU A 73 20.72 -7.90 -0.77
CA GLU A 73 21.90 -8.55 -1.38
C GLU A 73 22.77 -9.21 -0.30
N GLU A 74 23.08 -8.49 0.78
CA GLU A 74 23.85 -9.01 1.93
C GLU A 74 23.20 -10.25 2.54
N LEU A 75 21.88 -10.20 2.78
CA LEU A 75 21.15 -11.25 3.49
C LEU A 75 20.82 -12.48 2.64
N PHE A 76 20.55 -12.26 1.35
CA PHE A 76 19.95 -13.29 0.49
C PHE A 76 20.90 -13.78 -0.62
N GLY A 77 22.12 -13.24 -0.69
CA GLY A 77 23.07 -13.61 -1.74
C GLY A 77 22.56 -13.27 -3.15
N GLY A 78 21.90 -12.13 -3.30
CA GLY A 78 21.45 -11.64 -4.60
C GLY A 78 20.15 -12.25 -5.11
N LYS A 79 19.31 -12.83 -4.27
CA LYS A 79 18.01 -13.38 -4.69
C LYS A 79 16.86 -12.78 -3.88
N ILE A 80 15.93 -12.11 -4.55
CA ILE A 80 14.65 -11.68 -3.99
C ILE A 80 13.53 -12.37 -4.78
N ASP A 81 12.88 -13.38 -4.17
CA ASP A 81 11.76 -14.10 -4.81
C ASP A 81 10.49 -13.26 -4.83
N LEU A 82 10.24 -12.47 -3.77
CA LEU A 82 9.07 -11.60 -3.63
C LEU A 82 9.48 -10.23 -3.08
N TYR A 83 9.14 -9.17 -3.80
CA TYR A 83 9.22 -7.81 -3.27
C TYR A 83 7.80 -7.22 -3.15
N TYR A 84 7.35 -6.94 -1.93
CA TYR A 84 6.03 -6.39 -1.69
C TYR A 84 6.11 -4.93 -1.23
N ASN A 85 5.82 -4.00 -2.16
CA ASN A 85 5.60 -2.58 -1.88
C ASN A 85 4.23 -2.39 -1.22
N ASN A 86 4.19 -2.50 0.10
CA ASN A 86 2.98 -2.29 0.87
C ASN A 86 2.97 -0.94 1.59
N ALA A 87 4.13 -0.38 1.91
CA ALA A 87 4.23 0.92 2.56
C ALA A 87 3.56 2.03 1.74
N GLY A 88 2.97 2.98 2.44
CA GLY A 88 2.30 4.16 1.90
C GLY A 88 1.47 4.83 2.98
N TYR A 89 1.05 6.07 2.75
CA TYR A 89 0.23 6.81 3.70
C TYR A 89 -0.72 7.78 2.98
N PRO A 90 -1.82 8.17 3.63
CA PRO A 90 -2.80 9.12 3.13
C PRO A 90 -2.65 10.49 3.80
N TYR A 91 -3.30 11.49 3.21
CA TYR A 91 -3.80 12.66 3.90
C TYR A 91 -5.33 12.67 3.83
N TYR A 92 -6.00 13.08 4.92
CA TYR A 92 -7.43 13.36 4.97
C TYR A 92 -7.62 14.83 5.31
N GLU A 93 -7.85 15.63 4.29
CA GLU A 93 -7.81 17.10 4.38
C GLU A 93 -8.52 17.75 3.19
N VAL A 94 -8.82 19.03 3.30
CA VAL A 94 -9.09 19.87 2.15
C VAL A 94 -7.75 20.41 1.64
N TYR A 95 -7.46 20.20 0.36
CA TYR A 95 -6.22 20.69 -0.27
C TYR A 95 -6.41 22.13 -0.74
N ASP A 96 -6.12 23.08 0.15
CA ASP A 96 -6.30 24.51 0.00
C ASP A 96 -5.08 25.34 0.45
N TYR A 97 -3.89 24.73 0.47
CA TYR A 97 -2.66 25.30 0.99
C TYR A 97 -1.46 25.10 0.06
N GLU A 98 -0.45 25.96 0.23
CA GLU A 98 0.79 25.96 -0.56
C GLU A 98 1.92 25.26 0.22
N ASP A 99 1.94 23.92 0.23
CA ASP A 99 3.04 23.12 0.79
C ASP A 99 3.54 22.10 -0.24
N TRP A 100 4.57 22.52 -0.99
CA TRP A 100 5.24 21.64 -1.96
C TRP A 100 5.82 20.38 -1.32
N GLY A 101 6.38 20.50 -0.10
CA GLY A 101 6.97 19.38 0.62
C GLY A 101 5.91 18.33 1.01
N ARG A 102 4.71 18.75 1.41
CA ARG A 102 3.60 17.85 1.72
C ARG A 102 3.06 17.17 0.44
N LEU A 103 2.97 17.93 -0.63
CA LEU A 103 2.57 17.41 -1.95
C LEU A 103 3.59 16.39 -2.47
N SER A 104 4.89 16.70 -2.51
CA SER A 104 5.90 15.80 -3.08
C SER A 104 6.03 14.52 -2.28
N ARG A 105 6.09 14.60 -0.94
CA ARG A 105 6.26 13.42 -0.07
C ARG A 105 5.21 12.33 -0.28
N ILE A 106 3.94 12.68 -0.51
CA ILE A 106 2.90 11.65 -0.74
C ILE A 106 3.09 10.93 -2.07
N PHE A 107 3.52 11.66 -3.11
CA PHE A 107 3.84 11.06 -4.42
C PHE A 107 5.14 10.24 -4.36
N GLU A 108 6.16 10.74 -3.68
CA GLU A 108 7.41 10.02 -3.46
C GLU A 108 7.15 8.65 -2.82
N ALA A 109 6.39 8.59 -1.73
CA ALA A 109 6.11 7.33 -1.04
C ALA A 109 5.14 6.41 -1.80
N ASN A 110 4.04 6.96 -2.36
CA ASN A 110 2.95 6.15 -2.89
C ASN A 110 3.08 5.82 -4.38
N THR A 111 3.90 6.55 -5.13
CA THR A 111 4.01 6.43 -6.60
C THR A 111 5.45 6.29 -7.07
N LEU A 112 6.32 7.28 -6.76
CA LEU A 112 7.70 7.31 -7.28
C LEU A 112 8.56 6.21 -6.67
N GLY A 113 8.46 5.98 -5.34
CA GLY A 113 9.16 4.90 -4.65
C GLY A 113 8.84 3.53 -5.23
N PRO A 114 7.54 3.12 -5.33
CA PRO A 114 7.15 1.90 -6.02
C PRO A 114 7.62 1.82 -7.48
N ALA A 115 7.58 2.93 -8.23
CA ALA A 115 8.05 2.96 -9.61
C ALA A 115 9.57 2.74 -9.70
N TYR A 116 10.35 3.42 -8.85
CA TYR A 116 11.80 3.22 -8.77
C TYR A 116 12.14 1.79 -8.31
N THR A 117 11.40 1.26 -7.34
CA THR A 117 11.55 -0.13 -6.89
C THR A 117 11.33 -1.12 -8.03
N TYR A 118 10.37 -0.89 -8.94
CA TYR A 118 10.15 -1.76 -10.10
C TYR A 118 11.41 -1.86 -10.97
N VAL A 119 12.01 -0.72 -11.31
CA VAL A 119 13.24 -0.70 -12.16
C VAL A 119 14.41 -1.38 -11.44
N LYS A 120 14.60 -1.09 -10.15
CA LYS A 120 15.64 -1.76 -9.34
C LYS A 120 15.41 -3.25 -9.27
N TYR A 121 14.16 -3.69 -9.06
CA TYR A 121 13.82 -5.11 -8.98
C TYR A 121 14.00 -5.82 -10.33
N LEU A 122 13.64 -5.17 -11.43
CA LEU A 122 13.85 -5.69 -12.78
C LEU A 122 15.35 -5.95 -13.05
N HIS A 123 16.21 -4.99 -12.74
CA HIS A 123 17.67 -5.14 -12.87
C HIS A 123 18.21 -6.22 -11.91
N HIS A 124 17.71 -6.26 -10.68
CA HIS A 124 18.08 -7.27 -9.69
C HIS A 124 17.73 -8.70 -10.16
N LEU A 125 16.59 -8.89 -10.80
CA LEU A 125 16.21 -10.21 -11.33
C LEU A 125 17.18 -10.70 -12.40
N ASN A 126 17.69 -9.83 -13.24
CA ASN A 126 18.65 -10.18 -14.30
C ASN A 126 18.25 -11.46 -15.08
N GLY A 127 16.99 -11.49 -15.54
CA GLY A 127 16.42 -12.62 -16.27
C GLY A 127 15.89 -13.78 -15.42
N ARG A 128 16.05 -13.74 -14.08
CA ARG A 128 15.48 -14.75 -13.16
C ARG A 128 14.00 -14.51 -12.91
N ASP A 129 13.31 -15.54 -12.45
CA ASP A 129 11.93 -15.45 -12.01
C ASP A 129 11.79 -14.56 -10.78
N GLY A 130 10.74 -13.75 -10.74
CA GLY A 130 10.44 -12.90 -9.60
C GLY A 130 8.97 -12.53 -9.48
N HIS A 131 8.59 -12.05 -8.29
CA HIS A 131 7.23 -11.61 -8.00
C HIS A 131 7.26 -10.24 -7.34
N LEU A 132 6.75 -9.23 -8.03
CA LEU A 132 6.53 -7.90 -7.48
C LEU A 132 5.07 -7.76 -7.03
N ALA A 133 4.85 -7.07 -5.92
CA ALA A 133 3.51 -6.81 -5.43
C ALA A 133 3.34 -5.35 -4.98
N PHE A 134 2.18 -4.75 -5.24
CA PHE A 134 1.84 -3.38 -4.85
C PHE A 134 0.54 -3.31 -4.05
N THR A 135 0.51 -2.50 -2.99
CA THR A 135 -0.73 -2.02 -2.37
C THR A 135 -1.18 -0.74 -3.07
N VAL A 136 -2.06 -0.89 -4.07
CA VAL A 136 -2.64 0.24 -4.83
C VAL A 136 -3.69 0.95 -3.99
N SER A 137 -4.78 0.32 -3.66
CA SER A 137 -6.00 0.80 -2.97
C SER A 137 -7.20 0.90 -3.92
N ALA A 138 -8.39 0.73 -3.36
CA ALA A 138 -9.66 1.03 -4.03
C ALA A 138 -9.72 2.48 -4.51
N ILE A 139 -9.13 3.41 -3.73
CA ILE A 139 -9.09 4.85 -4.05
C ILE A 139 -8.27 5.15 -5.32
N GLY A 140 -7.36 4.28 -5.72
CA GLY A 140 -6.66 4.38 -7.02
C GLY A 140 -7.56 4.12 -8.23
N THR A 141 -8.84 3.76 -8.02
CA THR A 141 -9.83 3.55 -9.09
C THR A 141 -11.08 4.42 -8.96
N MET A 142 -11.23 5.13 -7.85
CA MET A 142 -12.32 6.07 -7.58
C MET A 142 -11.87 7.07 -6.53
N ALA A 143 -11.74 8.34 -6.90
CA ALA A 143 -11.36 9.41 -5.98
C ALA A 143 -12.43 9.62 -4.90
N MET A 144 -11.99 10.16 -3.75
CA MET A 144 -12.84 10.38 -2.57
C MET A 144 -12.67 11.80 -2.03
N PRO A 145 -13.75 12.44 -1.55
CA PRO A 145 -13.66 13.69 -0.81
C PRO A 145 -12.70 13.58 0.38
N GLY A 146 -11.92 14.62 0.64
CA GLY A 146 -10.92 14.66 1.70
C GLY A 146 -9.62 13.91 1.39
N TYR A 147 -9.55 13.20 0.27
CA TYR A 147 -8.37 12.41 -0.12
C TYR A 147 -7.80 12.83 -1.47
N ALA A 148 -7.85 14.11 -1.82
CA ALA A 148 -7.44 14.58 -3.15
C ALA A 148 -6.01 14.14 -3.52
N LEU A 149 -5.01 14.48 -2.70
CA LEU A 149 -3.61 14.12 -2.93
C LEU A 149 -3.38 12.60 -2.86
N TYR A 150 -4.02 11.94 -1.89
CA TYR A 150 -3.92 10.48 -1.77
C TYR A 150 -4.53 9.77 -2.98
N SER A 151 -5.72 10.21 -3.42
CA SER A 151 -6.35 9.69 -4.65
C SER A 151 -5.40 9.86 -5.84
N ALA A 152 -4.90 11.08 -6.08
CA ALA A 152 -4.00 11.36 -7.20
C ALA A 152 -2.76 10.46 -7.17
N SER A 153 -2.12 10.28 -6.00
CA SER A 153 -0.95 9.41 -5.86
C SER A 153 -1.27 7.93 -6.17
N LYS A 154 -2.43 7.43 -5.73
CA LYS A 154 -2.83 6.04 -5.98
C LYS A 154 -3.36 5.81 -7.40
N PHE A 155 -3.96 6.81 -8.05
CA PHE A 155 -4.23 6.79 -9.49
C PHE A 155 -2.94 6.78 -10.30
N GLY A 156 -1.91 7.53 -9.87
CA GLY A 156 -0.58 7.46 -10.47
C GLY A 156 0.01 6.05 -10.43
N LEU A 157 -0.04 5.40 -9.26
CA LEU A 157 0.41 4.00 -9.12
C LEU A 157 -0.47 3.03 -9.92
N GLN A 158 -1.78 3.30 -10.04
CA GLN A 158 -2.70 2.51 -10.86
C GLN A 158 -2.32 2.57 -12.35
N GLY A 159 -2.12 3.77 -12.88
CA GLY A 159 -1.68 3.94 -14.27
C GLY A 159 -0.31 3.32 -14.52
N PHE A 160 0.64 3.53 -13.61
CA PHE A 160 1.96 2.94 -13.68
C PHE A 160 1.93 1.41 -13.76
N GLN A 161 1.18 0.74 -12.85
CA GLN A 161 1.11 -0.73 -12.85
C GLN A 161 0.40 -1.28 -14.09
N GLU A 162 -0.53 -0.55 -14.69
CA GLU A 162 -1.16 -0.94 -15.96
C GLU A 162 -0.15 -0.87 -17.11
N GLY A 163 0.63 0.22 -17.19
CA GLY A 163 1.66 0.38 -18.21
C GLY A 163 2.73 -0.72 -18.15
N ILE A 164 3.33 -0.91 -16.97
CA ILE A 164 4.40 -1.91 -16.82
C ILE A 164 3.95 -3.34 -17.09
N ARG A 165 2.67 -3.68 -16.94
CA ARG A 165 2.15 -5.01 -17.31
C ARG A 165 2.27 -5.32 -18.80
N LEU A 166 2.33 -4.29 -19.62
CA LEU A 166 2.51 -4.43 -21.09
C LEU A 166 3.98 -4.53 -21.48
N GLU A 167 4.88 -4.11 -20.59
CA GLU A 167 6.32 -3.97 -20.83
C GLU A 167 7.16 -4.98 -20.04
N MET A 168 6.65 -5.49 -18.91
CA MET A 168 7.42 -6.36 -18.02
C MET A 168 7.74 -7.72 -18.66
N PRO A 169 8.90 -8.33 -18.34
CA PRO A 169 9.30 -9.61 -18.88
C PRO A 169 8.39 -10.75 -18.38
N LYS A 170 8.26 -11.82 -19.17
CA LYS A 170 7.37 -12.95 -18.91
C LYS A 170 7.68 -13.74 -17.63
N ASN A 171 8.93 -13.72 -17.20
CA ASN A 171 9.41 -14.37 -15.96
C ASN A 171 9.11 -13.54 -14.69
N MET A 172 8.54 -12.35 -14.82
CA MET A 172 8.14 -11.53 -13.71
C MET A 172 6.62 -11.58 -13.49
N LYS A 173 6.20 -11.84 -12.25
CA LYS A 173 4.79 -11.74 -11.82
C LYS A 173 4.55 -10.39 -11.16
N LEU A 174 3.36 -9.83 -11.34
CA LEU A 174 2.91 -8.62 -10.68
C LEU A 174 1.52 -8.81 -10.07
N THR A 175 1.42 -8.68 -8.74
CA THR A 175 0.15 -8.72 -7.99
C THR A 175 -0.16 -7.36 -7.37
N CYS A 176 -1.36 -6.82 -7.64
CA CYS A 176 -1.82 -5.56 -7.09
C CYS A 176 -3.00 -5.77 -6.13
N LEU A 177 -2.89 -5.21 -4.93
CA LEU A 177 -3.91 -5.23 -3.88
C LEU A 177 -4.74 -3.94 -3.92
N TYR A 178 -6.05 -4.07 -3.86
CA TYR A 178 -7.02 -2.96 -3.86
C TYR A 178 -7.88 -3.00 -2.58
N PRO A 179 -7.30 -2.69 -1.40
CA PRO A 179 -8.08 -2.64 -0.18
C PRO A 179 -9.01 -1.42 -0.20
N VAL A 180 -10.18 -1.57 0.41
CA VAL A 180 -11.01 -0.46 0.89
C VAL A 180 -10.47 0.05 2.23
N ALA A 181 -11.21 0.94 2.92
CA ALA A 181 -10.85 1.36 4.26
C ALA A 181 -10.52 0.14 5.12
N THR A 182 -9.33 0.12 5.72
CA THR A 182 -8.85 -1.00 6.53
C THR A 182 -8.50 -0.49 7.91
N ASP A 183 -9.06 -1.09 8.96
CA ASP A 183 -8.94 -0.63 10.34
C ASP A 183 -7.51 -0.78 10.86
N THR A 184 -6.72 0.27 10.70
CA THR A 184 -5.30 0.35 11.04
C THR A 184 -4.96 1.76 11.53
N ASN A 185 -3.75 1.96 12.02
CA ASN A 185 -3.21 3.29 12.36
C ASN A 185 -3.08 4.23 11.14
N PHE A 186 -3.34 3.73 9.93
CA PHE A 186 -3.36 4.50 8.70
C PHE A 186 -4.29 5.72 8.78
N PHE A 187 -5.47 5.57 9.41
CA PHE A 187 -6.40 6.68 9.58
C PHE A 187 -5.98 7.66 10.66
N VAL A 188 -5.23 7.23 11.67
CA VAL A 188 -4.65 8.15 12.67
C VAL A 188 -3.63 9.06 12.01
N THR A 189 -2.80 8.51 11.12
CA THR A 189 -1.78 9.27 10.39
C THR A 189 -2.40 10.18 9.33
N ALA A 190 -3.57 9.81 8.76
CA ALA A 190 -4.23 10.54 7.69
C ALA A 190 -4.62 11.97 8.07
N ALA A 191 -4.98 12.19 9.34
CA ALA A 191 -5.49 13.47 9.86
C ALA A 191 -4.64 13.95 11.06
N ASP A 192 -3.34 13.67 11.04
CA ASP A 192 -2.36 14.12 12.04
C ASP A 192 -2.80 13.81 13.49
N GLY A 193 -3.42 12.65 13.70
CA GLY A 193 -3.91 12.18 15.01
C GLY A 193 -5.36 12.55 15.34
N ILE A 194 -6.00 13.38 14.54
CA ILE A 194 -7.39 13.79 14.75
C ILE A 194 -8.32 12.63 14.31
N LYS A 195 -9.29 12.32 15.16
CA LYS A 195 -10.29 11.29 14.86
C LYS A 195 -11.33 11.79 13.86
N PHE A 196 -11.65 10.97 12.89
CA PHE A 196 -12.70 11.21 11.91
C PHE A 196 -13.44 9.93 11.52
N GLU A 197 -14.57 10.08 10.88
CA GLU A 197 -15.37 8.94 10.43
C GLU A 197 -14.76 8.28 9.20
N LYS A 198 -14.42 6.99 9.31
CA LYS A 198 -13.80 6.23 8.21
C LYS A 198 -14.80 6.02 7.06
N PRO A 199 -14.31 6.00 5.80
CA PRO A 199 -15.15 5.65 4.66
C PRO A 199 -15.69 4.22 4.78
N PHE A 200 -16.94 4.01 4.37
CA PHE A 200 -17.55 2.67 4.33
C PHE A 200 -17.27 2.00 2.95
N PRO A 201 -17.04 0.68 2.91
CA PRO A 201 -16.95 -0.29 4.00
C PRO A 201 -15.55 -0.34 4.65
N VAL A 202 -15.48 -0.75 5.92
CA VAL A 202 -14.22 -0.95 6.67
C VAL A 202 -13.93 -2.44 6.82
N GLN A 203 -12.68 -2.86 6.57
CA GLN A 203 -12.22 -4.24 6.73
C GLN A 203 -11.15 -4.37 7.81
N LYS A 204 -11.05 -5.58 8.41
CA LYS A 204 -9.93 -5.92 9.32
C LYS A 204 -8.65 -6.17 8.52
N PRO A 205 -7.48 -5.70 8.99
CA PRO A 205 -6.20 -5.92 8.30
C PRO A 205 -5.86 -7.39 8.11
N THR A 206 -6.24 -8.26 9.05
CA THR A 206 -6.07 -9.71 8.96
C THR A 206 -6.80 -10.32 7.74
N VAL A 207 -8.00 -9.83 7.42
CA VAL A 207 -8.78 -10.30 6.25
C VAL A 207 -8.09 -9.86 4.96
N VAL A 208 -7.66 -8.59 4.91
CA VAL A 208 -6.97 -8.02 3.74
C VAL A 208 -5.65 -8.74 3.49
N ALA A 209 -4.83 -8.93 4.53
CA ALA A 209 -3.56 -9.64 4.44
C ALA A 209 -3.73 -11.09 3.97
N LYS A 210 -4.70 -11.83 4.51
CA LYS A 210 -5.01 -13.21 4.06
C LYS A 210 -5.40 -13.28 2.58
N LYS A 211 -6.18 -12.31 2.10
CA LYS A 211 -6.56 -12.26 0.66
C LYS A 211 -5.36 -11.96 -0.22
N MET A 212 -4.49 -11.04 0.21
CA MET A 212 -3.25 -10.72 -0.52
C MET A 212 -2.30 -11.91 -0.54
N TYR A 213 -2.09 -12.57 0.61
CA TYR A 213 -1.26 -13.76 0.72
C TYR A 213 -1.69 -14.83 -0.30
N LYS A 214 -2.99 -15.19 -0.30
CA LYS A 214 -3.56 -16.13 -1.29
C LYS A 214 -3.45 -15.61 -2.73
N GLY A 215 -3.52 -14.29 -2.92
CA GLY A 215 -3.37 -13.68 -4.23
C GLY A 215 -1.95 -13.86 -4.78
N ILE A 216 -0.94 -13.60 -3.97
CA ILE A 216 0.47 -13.80 -4.31
C ILE A 216 0.77 -15.29 -4.52
N GLU A 217 0.35 -16.14 -3.59
CA GLU A 217 0.53 -17.60 -3.68
C GLU A 217 0.02 -18.16 -5.01
N ASN A 218 -1.15 -17.70 -5.46
CA ASN A 218 -1.78 -18.14 -6.70
C ASN A 218 -1.40 -17.29 -7.93
N GLY A 219 -0.44 -16.39 -7.84
CA GLY A 219 0.00 -15.53 -8.94
C GLY A 219 -1.10 -14.63 -9.53
N LYS A 220 -2.09 -14.22 -8.71
CA LYS A 220 -3.19 -13.38 -9.18
C LYS A 220 -2.70 -11.99 -9.56
N LYS A 221 -3.10 -11.50 -10.73
CA LYS A 221 -2.77 -10.14 -11.18
C LYS A 221 -3.40 -9.04 -10.31
N LYS A 222 -4.61 -9.30 -9.77
CA LYS A 222 -5.41 -8.35 -9.00
C LYS A 222 -6.08 -9.02 -7.81
N VAL A 223 -6.01 -8.39 -6.65
CA VAL A 223 -6.65 -8.82 -5.41
C VAL A 223 -7.54 -7.69 -4.89
N SER A 224 -8.86 -7.90 -4.90
CA SER A 224 -9.85 -7.00 -4.30
C SER A 224 -10.46 -7.71 -3.09
N PRO A 225 -10.05 -7.37 -1.86
CA PRO A 225 -10.48 -8.09 -0.66
C PRO A 225 -11.95 -7.91 -0.34
N CYS A 226 -12.54 -6.77 -0.72
CA CYS A 226 -13.92 -6.43 -0.44
C CYS A 226 -14.81 -6.80 -1.64
N PHE A 227 -15.66 -7.82 -1.46
CA PHE A 227 -16.64 -8.20 -2.47
C PHE A 227 -17.65 -7.08 -2.73
N LEU A 228 -18.14 -6.44 -1.68
CA LEU A 228 -19.09 -5.33 -1.78
C LEU A 228 -18.55 -4.19 -2.66
N PHE A 229 -17.26 -3.85 -2.53
CA PHE A 229 -16.62 -2.83 -3.37
C PHE A 229 -16.61 -3.26 -4.86
N GLY A 230 -16.37 -4.55 -5.15
CA GLY A 230 -16.43 -5.05 -6.53
C GLY A 230 -17.81 -4.86 -7.15
N VAL A 231 -18.86 -5.21 -6.40
CA VAL A 231 -20.27 -5.04 -6.83
C VAL A 231 -20.62 -3.56 -6.96
N SER A 232 -20.31 -2.75 -5.94
CA SER A 232 -20.62 -1.32 -5.95
C SER A 232 -19.91 -0.57 -7.08
N LYS A 233 -18.68 -0.96 -7.44
CA LYS A 233 -17.96 -0.37 -8.57
C LYS A 233 -18.69 -0.60 -9.89
N VAL A 234 -19.20 -1.82 -10.14
CA VAL A 234 -20.00 -2.13 -11.33
C VAL A 234 -21.28 -1.29 -11.32
N LEU A 235 -21.98 -1.23 -10.19
CA LEU A 235 -23.20 -0.44 -10.03
C LEU A 235 -22.95 1.04 -10.27
N MET A 236 -21.90 1.63 -9.69
CA MET A 236 -21.54 3.03 -9.85
C MET A 236 -21.07 3.37 -11.27
N THR A 237 -20.58 2.40 -12.02
CA THR A 237 -20.24 2.57 -13.43
C THR A 237 -21.49 2.54 -14.31
N ALA A 238 -22.40 1.61 -14.05
CA ALA A 238 -23.66 1.48 -14.81
C ALA A 238 -24.68 2.58 -14.46
N LEU A 239 -24.69 3.04 -13.21
CA LEU A 239 -25.59 4.06 -12.65
C LEU A 239 -24.77 5.19 -11.98
N PRO A 240 -24.27 6.17 -12.74
CA PRO A 240 -23.38 7.21 -12.22
C PRO A 240 -23.93 8.00 -11.03
N PHE A 241 -25.24 8.18 -10.93
CA PHE A 241 -25.89 8.88 -9.81
C PHE A 241 -25.63 8.19 -8.45
N VAL A 242 -25.46 6.85 -8.43
CA VAL A 242 -25.13 6.10 -7.21
C VAL A 242 -23.77 6.57 -6.66
N ARG A 243 -22.80 6.80 -7.55
CA ARG A 243 -21.50 7.37 -7.17
C ARG A 243 -21.63 8.78 -6.61
N THR A 244 -22.47 9.62 -7.23
CA THR A 244 -22.73 10.99 -6.77
C THR A 244 -23.35 11.00 -5.38
N ILE A 245 -24.31 10.11 -5.09
CA ILE A 245 -24.88 9.97 -3.75
C ILE A 245 -23.82 9.56 -2.74
N TYR A 246 -23.00 8.56 -3.08
CA TYR A 246 -21.91 8.11 -2.20
C TYR A 246 -20.90 9.24 -1.91
N TRP A 247 -20.48 9.99 -2.94
CA TRP A 247 -19.61 11.14 -2.77
C TRP A 247 -20.23 12.24 -1.89
N ARG A 248 -21.54 12.49 -2.02
CA ARG A 248 -22.23 13.48 -1.17
C ARG A 248 -22.20 13.07 0.29
N LEU A 249 -22.40 11.80 0.60
CA LEU A 249 -22.29 11.28 1.98
C LEU A 249 -20.88 11.46 2.53
N GLU A 250 -19.85 11.19 1.76
CA GLU A 250 -18.45 11.38 2.17
C GLU A 250 -18.08 12.88 2.27
N GLN A 251 -18.67 13.75 1.46
CA GLN A 251 -18.53 15.21 1.59
C GLN A 251 -19.08 15.72 2.92
N ILE A 252 -20.25 15.23 3.37
CA ILE A 252 -20.83 15.59 4.66
C ILE A 252 -19.86 15.24 5.81
N LYS A 253 -19.21 14.09 5.75
CA LYS A 253 -18.20 13.72 6.75
C LYS A 253 -17.00 14.67 6.73
N LEU A 254 -16.55 15.07 5.55
CA LEU A 254 -15.46 16.04 5.40
C LEU A 254 -15.89 17.43 5.94
N GLU A 255 -17.11 17.87 5.65
CA GLU A 255 -17.68 19.13 6.21
C GLU A 255 -17.66 19.11 7.75
N HIS A 256 -18.12 18.02 8.37
CA HIS A 256 -18.07 17.86 9.82
C HIS A 256 -16.64 17.86 10.37
N PHE A 257 -15.72 17.19 9.68
CA PHE A 257 -14.30 17.16 10.06
C PHE A 257 -13.70 18.57 10.04
N VAL A 258 -13.88 19.32 8.95
CA VAL A 258 -13.33 20.68 8.81
C VAL A 258 -13.95 21.63 9.80
N LYS A 259 -15.26 21.58 9.98
CA LYS A 259 -15.95 22.40 11.00
C LYS A 259 -15.40 22.16 12.41
N ASN A 260 -15.11 20.91 12.75
CA ASN A 260 -14.59 20.55 14.07
C ASN A 260 -13.10 20.86 14.25
N THR A 261 -12.32 20.95 13.16
CA THR A 261 -10.87 21.15 13.22
C THR A 261 -10.44 22.57 12.91
N ARG A 262 -11.13 23.26 12.00
CA ARG A 262 -10.79 24.61 11.53
C ARG A 262 -11.84 25.66 11.91
N GLY A 263 -13.04 25.27 12.37
CA GLY A 263 -14.17 26.17 12.61
C GLY A 263 -14.78 26.75 11.34
N GLU A 264 -14.45 26.23 10.17
CA GLU A 264 -14.86 26.70 8.86
C GLU A 264 -16.04 25.89 8.31
N GLU A 265 -16.86 26.52 7.48
CA GLU A 265 -17.90 25.85 6.70
C GLU A 265 -17.43 25.70 5.26
N LEU A 266 -17.34 24.44 4.77
CA LEU A 266 -17.05 24.14 3.38
C LEU A 266 -18.31 24.22 2.51
N PHE A 267 -18.12 24.56 1.24
CA PHE A 267 -19.15 24.49 0.19
C PHE A 267 -20.35 25.45 0.42
N LYS A 268 -20.07 26.69 0.90
CA LYS A 268 -21.04 27.79 0.86
C LYS A 268 -21.36 28.22 -0.54
#